data_82b3c59cef7684b760ab425d8064d83c
#
_entry.id   82b3c59cef7684b760ab425d8064d83c
#
_cell.length_a   1.000
_cell.length_b   1.000
_cell.length_c   1.000
_cell.angle_alpha   90.00
_cell.angle_beta   90.00
_cell.angle_gamma   90.00
#
_symmetry.space_group_name_H-M   'P 1'
#
loop_
_entity.id
_entity.type
_entity.pdbx_description
1 polymer ?
#
loop_
_entity_poly.entity_id
_entity_poly.type
_entity_poly.pdbx_seq_one_letter_code
_entity_poly.pdbx_strand_id
1 'polypeptide(L)'
;MSWYNPSQDEAADEYYSSKSRYTNAANQRYAAARAAEGCCAEKAQALSAINSCQIDKLNFERRIEDIRQIVYALEGGAGSLVSAIGADIPTLISRFNKSVEQTDSSYRGSIFCRDIKPISWCGVFQNKNVGDDSLLSGALEMFKNEITRLENALRDLEAQMNNLHRMVDELTSKINMYTVEQDHCRSIMISSAYEMNHFKLYM
;
A
#
# COMPACT_ATOMS: atom_id res chain seq x y z
N MET A 1 27.72 46.97 34.13
CA MET A 1 26.54 46.12 33.86
C MET A 1 25.74 46.16 35.15
N SER A 2 24.57 46.80 35.14
CA SER A 2 23.64 46.79 36.31
C SER A 2 22.99 45.42 36.36
N TRP A 3 23.19 44.71 37.46
CA TRP A 3 22.50 43.42 37.67
C TRP A 3 21.07 43.75 38.02
N TYR A 4 20.13 43.37 37.13
CA TYR A 4 18.69 43.48 37.41
C TYR A 4 18.40 42.52 38.57
N ASN A 5 17.91 43.10 39.67
CA ASN A 5 17.45 42.37 40.86
C ASN A 5 15.95 42.59 40.98
N PRO A 6 15.10 41.64 40.51
CA PRO A 6 13.65 41.84 40.54
C PRO A 6 13.12 41.90 41.98
N SER A 7 12.03 42.65 42.20
CA SER A 7 11.26 42.53 43.44
C SER A 7 10.68 41.10 43.58
N GLN A 8 10.31 40.73 44.82
CA GLN A 8 9.71 39.39 45.04
C GLN A 8 8.43 39.18 44.21
N ASP A 9 7.61 40.23 44.08
CA ASP A 9 6.35 40.15 43.30
C ASP A 9 6.65 39.96 41.79
N GLU A 10 7.60 40.73 41.25
CA GLU A 10 8.03 40.58 39.85
C GLU A 10 8.65 39.17 39.60
N ALA A 11 9.44 38.67 40.55
CA ALA A 11 10.01 37.34 40.45
C ALA A 11 8.94 36.24 40.48
N ALA A 12 7.89 36.43 41.28
CA ALA A 12 6.76 35.51 41.36
C ALA A 12 5.96 35.50 40.03
N ASP A 13 5.66 36.67 39.46
CA ASP A 13 4.93 36.81 38.21
C ASP A 13 5.68 36.15 37.04
N GLU A 14 6.98 36.42 36.95
CA GLU A 14 7.83 35.79 35.91
C GLU A 14 7.98 34.25 36.09
N TYR A 15 8.07 33.79 37.35
CA TYR A 15 8.05 32.36 37.63
C TYR A 15 6.77 31.69 37.15
N TYR A 16 5.60 32.25 37.48
CA TYR A 16 4.31 31.69 37.05
C TYR A 16 4.09 31.79 35.55
N SER A 17 4.57 32.86 34.89
CA SER A 17 4.59 33.02 33.46
C SER A 17 5.42 31.91 32.77
N SER A 18 6.64 31.70 33.26
CA SER A 18 7.54 30.64 32.73
C SER A 18 6.98 29.27 33.00
N LYS A 19 6.33 29.02 34.14
CA LYS A 19 5.63 27.77 34.45
C LYS A 19 4.49 27.49 33.48
N SER A 20 3.71 28.55 33.15
CA SER A 20 2.62 28.43 32.16
C SER A 20 3.17 28.09 30.78
N ARG A 21 4.23 28.78 30.32
CA ARG A 21 4.92 28.46 29.03
C ARG A 21 5.42 27.04 29.00
N TYR A 22 6.07 26.56 30.07
CA TYR A 22 6.52 25.18 30.18
C TYR A 22 5.38 24.18 30.05
N THR A 23 4.28 24.39 30.77
CA THR A 23 3.13 23.49 30.78
C THR A 23 2.47 23.45 29.42
N ASN A 24 2.31 24.61 28.76
CA ASN A 24 1.73 24.70 27.43
C ASN A 24 2.60 23.99 26.39
N ALA A 25 3.91 24.19 26.41
CA ALA A 25 4.86 23.51 25.54
C ALA A 25 4.87 21.99 25.77
N ALA A 26 4.77 21.54 27.02
CA ALA A 26 4.69 20.12 27.35
C ALA A 26 3.42 19.48 26.76
N ASN A 27 2.26 20.16 26.89
CA ASN A 27 1.01 19.68 26.32
C ASN A 27 1.04 19.64 24.80
N GLN A 28 1.57 20.67 24.15
CA GLN A 28 1.73 20.71 22.68
C GLN A 28 2.68 19.63 22.19
N ARG A 29 3.83 19.43 22.86
CA ARG A 29 4.76 18.36 22.55
C ARG A 29 4.11 16.98 22.64
N TYR A 30 3.30 16.74 23.67
CA TYR A 30 2.57 15.48 23.82
C TYR A 30 1.54 15.29 22.69
N ALA A 31 0.79 16.34 22.33
CA ALA A 31 -0.15 16.30 21.21
C ALA A 31 0.54 16.00 19.89
N ALA A 32 1.67 16.67 19.60
CA ALA A 32 2.47 16.43 18.40
C ALA A 32 3.05 15.00 18.36
N ALA A 33 3.48 14.46 19.51
CA ALA A 33 3.96 13.09 19.60
C ALA A 33 2.86 12.08 19.23
N ARG A 34 1.66 12.23 19.79
CA ARG A 34 0.51 11.37 19.47
C ARG A 34 0.09 11.46 18.00
N ALA A 35 0.11 12.67 17.43
CA ALA A 35 -0.19 12.87 16.02
C ALA A 35 0.86 12.20 15.11
N ALA A 36 2.14 12.29 15.47
CA ALA A 36 3.22 11.59 14.76
C ALA A 36 3.05 10.07 14.83
N GLU A 37 2.73 9.52 16.00
CA GLU A 37 2.46 8.07 16.17
C GLU A 37 1.29 7.61 15.28
N GLY A 38 0.19 8.38 15.22
CA GLY A 38 -0.93 8.11 14.34
C GLY A 38 -0.50 8.06 12.87
N CYS A 39 0.24 9.07 12.41
CA CYS A 39 0.77 9.10 11.05
C CYS A 39 1.74 7.95 10.76
N CYS A 40 2.55 7.52 11.74
CA CYS A 40 3.43 6.35 11.58
C CYS A 40 2.64 5.06 11.41
N ALA A 41 1.55 4.86 12.16
CA ALA A 41 0.68 3.70 12.03
C ALA A 41 -0.02 3.65 10.66
N GLU A 42 -0.58 4.79 10.19
CA GLU A 42 -1.19 4.90 8.87
C GLU A 42 -0.17 4.65 7.75
N LYS A 43 1.05 5.19 7.88
CA LYS A 43 2.15 4.95 6.94
C LYS A 43 2.52 3.47 6.86
N ALA A 44 2.59 2.78 7.99
CA ALA A 44 2.87 1.33 8.02
C ALA A 44 1.77 0.53 7.32
N GLN A 45 0.49 0.90 7.49
CA GLN A 45 -0.63 0.29 6.78
C GLN A 45 -0.55 0.54 5.27
N ALA A 46 -0.24 1.76 4.84
CA ALA A 46 -0.09 2.09 3.42
C ALA A 46 1.05 1.30 2.77
N LEU A 47 2.21 1.17 3.45
CA LEU A 47 3.33 0.35 2.98
C LEU A 47 2.97 -1.13 2.88
N SER A 48 2.20 -1.66 3.83
CA SER A 48 1.69 -3.04 3.77
C SER A 48 0.76 -3.24 2.58
N ALA A 49 -0.13 -2.27 2.31
CA ALA A 49 -1.01 -2.31 1.15
C ALA A 49 -0.22 -2.26 -0.17
N ILE A 50 0.83 -1.44 -0.27
CA ILE A 50 1.72 -1.40 -1.43
C ILE A 50 2.36 -2.78 -1.68
N ASN A 51 2.88 -3.42 -0.64
CA ASN A 51 3.47 -4.76 -0.76
C ASN A 51 2.44 -5.79 -1.27
N SER A 52 1.21 -5.74 -0.77
CA SER A 52 0.14 -6.61 -1.28
C SER A 52 -0.14 -6.35 -2.76
N CYS A 53 -0.28 -5.08 -3.15
CA CYS A 53 -0.48 -4.70 -4.56
C CYS A 53 0.68 -5.18 -5.47
N GLN A 54 1.92 -5.14 -4.98
CA GLN A 54 3.08 -5.64 -5.74
C GLN A 54 3.01 -7.15 -5.98
N ILE A 55 2.61 -7.92 -4.97
CA ILE A 55 2.40 -9.37 -5.11
C ILE A 55 1.32 -9.65 -6.15
N ASP A 56 0.23 -8.90 -6.09
CA ASP A 56 -0.89 -9.05 -7.01
C ASP A 56 -0.52 -8.70 -8.44
N LYS A 57 0.25 -7.61 -8.62
CA LYS A 57 0.79 -7.22 -9.91
C LYS A 57 1.60 -8.37 -10.53
N LEU A 58 2.52 -8.97 -9.78
CA LEU A 58 3.32 -10.09 -10.24
C LEU A 58 2.45 -11.32 -10.61
N ASN A 59 1.40 -11.57 -9.85
CA ASN A 59 0.48 -12.68 -10.14
C ASN A 59 -0.33 -12.41 -11.43
N PHE A 60 -0.81 -11.19 -11.65
CA PHE A 60 -1.52 -10.83 -12.88
C PHE A 60 -0.60 -10.89 -14.10
N GLU A 61 0.61 -10.36 -14.01
CA GLU A 61 1.61 -10.42 -15.08
C GLU A 61 1.90 -11.87 -15.49
N ARG A 62 2.11 -12.76 -14.51
CA ARG A 62 2.34 -14.18 -14.75
C ARG A 62 1.13 -14.83 -15.43
N ARG A 63 -0.08 -14.53 -14.98
CA ARG A 63 -1.31 -15.07 -15.58
C ARG A 63 -1.49 -14.61 -17.02
N ILE A 64 -1.22 -13.35 -17.32
CA ILE A 64 -1.27 -12.80 -18.68
C ILE A 64 -0.27 -13.56 -19.56
N GLU A 65 0.94 -13.80 -19.07
CA GLU A 65 1.95 -14.52 -19.82
C GLU A 65 1.55 -15.98 -20.08
N ASP A 66 1.03 -16.69 -19.07
CA ASP A 66 0.52 -18.05 -19.22
C ASP A 66 -0.61 -18.11 -20.28
N ILE A 67 -1.55 -17.15 -20.27
CA ILE A 67 -2.63 -17.08 -21.27
C ILE A 67 -2.06 -16.75 -22.66
N ARG A 68 -1.11 -15.83 -22.78
CA ARG A 68 -0.46 -15.51 -24.06
C ARG A 68 0.21 -16.71 -24.68
N GLN A 69 0.87 -17.53 -23.88
CA GLN A 69 1.47 -18.79 -24.34
C GLN A 69 0.40 -19.77 -24.87
N ILE A 70 -0.75 -19.87 -24.18
CA ILE A 70 -1.88 -20.68 -24.66
C ILE A 70 -2.42 -20.12 -26.00
N VAL A 71 -2.64 -18.82 -26.09
CA VAL A 71 -3.11 -18.17 -27.32
C VAL A 71 -2.14 -18.43 -28.47
N TYR A 72 -0.85 -18.24 -28.24
CA TYR A 72 0.19 -18.50 -29.25
C TYR A 72 0.18 -19.95 -29.73
N ALA A 73 0.05 -20.92 -28.82
CA ALA A 73 -0.05 -22.33 -29.16
C ALA A 73 -1.32 -22.63 -29.97
N LEU A 74 -2.44 -21.99 -29.67
CA LEU A 74 -3.69 -22.17 -30.40
C LEU A 74 -3.68 -21.47 -31.77
N GLU A 75 -3.03 -20.32 -31.94
CA GLU A 75 -2.88 -19.62 -33.22
C GLU A 75 -1.89 -20.27 -34.17
N GLY A 76 -0.95 -21.08 -33.66
CA GLY A 76 0.10 -21.76 -34.46
C GLY A 76 -0.38 -22.85 -35.42
N GLY A 77 -1.68 -23.12 -35.45
CA GLY A 77 -2.35 -23.99 -36.45
C GLY A 77 -2.47 -25.45 -36.07
N ALA A 78 -3.53 -26.10 -36.54
CA ALA A 78 -3.97 -27.43 -36.14
C ALA A 78 -2.97 -28.60 -36.39
N GLY A 79 -2.03 -28.44 -37.28
CA GLY A 79 -1.03 -29.51 -37.58
C GLY A 79 0.10 -29.59 -36.55
N SER A 80 0.49 -28.47 -35.96
CA SER A 80 1.47 -28.36 -34.87
C SER A 80 0.83 -28.59 -33.49
N LEU A 81 -0.44 -28.28 -33.39
CA LEU A 81 -1.24 -28.28 -32.17
C LEU A 81 -1.43 -29.69 -31.60
N VAL A 82 -1.75 -30.68 -32.41
CA VAL A 82 -2.06 -32.04 -31.92
C VAL A 82 -0.82 -32.69 -31.28
N SER A 83 0.37 -32.31 -31.70
CA SER A 83 1.64 -32.81 -31.16
C SER A 83 2.11 -32.04 -29.93
N ALA A 84 1.95 -30.73 -29.92
CA ALA A 84 2.38 -29.86 -28.82
C ALA A 84 1.33 -29.72 -27.69
N ILE A 85 0.04 -29.72 -28.04
CA ILE A 85 -1.09 -29.61 -27.09
C ILE A 85 -1.22 -30.87 -26.22
N GLY A 86 -0.85 -32.04 -26.72
CA GLY A 86 -1.01 -33.30 -25.97
C GLY A 86 -0.26 -33.33 -24.64
N ALA A 87 0.85 -32.61 -24.51
CA ALA A 87 1.69 -32.63 -23.31
C ALA A 87 1.65 -31.33 -22.48
N ASP A 88 1.56 -30.16 -23.12
CA ASP A 88 1.83 -28.88 -22.43
C ASP A 88 0.61 -28.07 -22.03
N ILE A 89 -0.51 -28.13 -22.75
CA ILE A 89 -1.73 -27.40 -22.41
C ILE A 89 -2.34 -27.82 -21.07
N PRO A 90 -2.47 -29.13 -20.75
CA PRO A 90 -2.94 -29.55 -19.43
C PRO A 90 -2.06 -28.98 -18.30
N THR A 91 -0.75 -28.90 -18.52
CA THR A 91 0.22 -28.35 -17.56
C THR A 91 0.06 -26.84 -17.42
N LEU A 92 -0.14 -26.10 -18.52
CA LEU A 92 -0.40 -24.65 -18.51
C LEU A 92 -1.74 -24.33 -17.85
N ILE A 93 -2.79 -25.09 -18.16
CA ILE A 93 -4.11 -24.97 -17.53
C ILE A 93 -4.02 -25.27 -16.02
N SER A 94 -3.28 -26.29 -15.63
CA SER A 94 -3.07 -26.64 -14.23
C SER A 94 -2.31 -25.54 -13.49
N ARG A 95 -1.27 -24.95 -14.09
CA ARG A 95 -0.54 -23.78 -13.52
C ARG A 95 -1.46 -22.57 -13.40
N PHE A 96 -2.25 -22.29 -14.42
CA PHE A 96 -3.22 -21.20 -14.41
C PHE A 96 -4.24 -21.38 -13.27
N ASN A 97 -4.89 -22.54 -13.18
CA ASN A 97 -5.86 -22.83 -12.13
C ASN A 97 -5.22 -22.74 -10.74
N LYS A 98 -4.00 -23.25 -10.57
CA LYS A 98 -3.26 -23.15 -9.31
C LYS A 98 -2.92 -21.70 -8.95
N SER A 99 -2.58 -20.86 -9.92
CA SER A 99 -2.35 -19.43 -9.68
C SER A 99 -3.64 -18.69 -9.31
N VAL A 100 -4.78 -19.08 -9.90
CA VAL A 100 -6.11 -18.56 -9.55
C VAL A 100 -6.46 -18.95 -8.12
N GLU A 101 -6.30 -20.20 -7.73
CA GLU A 101 -6.57 -20.68 -6.37
C GLU A 101 -5.68 -20.03 -5.32
N GLN A 102 -4.39 -19.84 -5.63
CA GLN A 102 -3.45 -19.14 -4.75
C GLN A 102 -3.81 -17.67 -4.59
N THR A 103 -4.25 -17.02 -5.67
CA THR A 103 -4.71 -15.63 -5.63
C THR A 103 -5.99 -15.52 -4.80
N ASP A 104 -6.95 -16.42 -4.99
CA ASP A 104 -8.24 -16.40 -4.27
C ASP A 104 -8.06 -16.62 -2.76
N SER A 105 -7.11 -17.46 -2.35
CA SER A 105 -6.80 -17.66 -0.92
C SER A 105 -6.14 -16.45 -0.26
N SER A 106 -5.36 -15.67 -1.03
CA SER A 106 -4.71 -14.44 -0.54
C SER A 106 -5.66 -13.24 -0.51
N TYR A 107 -6.73 -13.25 -1.30
CA TYR A 107 -7.60 -12.11 -1.58
C TYR A 107 -8.93 -12.08 -0.84
N ARG A 108 -9.23 -13.02 0.04
CA ARG A 108 -10.50 -13.03 0.80
C ARG A 108 -10.80 -11.75 1.58
N GLY A 109 -9.87 -10.78 1.62
CA GLY A 109 -10.02 -9.47 2.25
C GLY A 109 -10.03 -8.26 1.31
N SER A 110 -9.78 -8.41 0.01
CA SER A 110 -9.67 -7.31 -0.94
C SER A 110 -10.95 -7.12 -1.76
N ILE A 111 -11.43 -5.87 -1.81
CA ILE A 111 -12.66 -5.47 -2.52
C ILE A 111 -12.59 -5.69 -4.04
N PHE A 112 -11.38 -5.84 -4.61
CA PHE A 112 -11.14 -5.85 -6.05
C PHE A 112 -11.24 -7.21 -6.74
N CYS A 113 -11.26 -8.33 -6.01
CA CYS A 113 -11.20 -9.68 -6.59
C CYS A 113 -12.48 -10.49 -6.51
N ARG A 114 -13.65 -9.87 -6.27
CA ARG A 114 -14.93 -10.58 -6.16
C ARG A 114 -15.40 -11.27 -7.43
N ASP A 115 -14.85 -10.92 -8.60
CA ASP A 115 -15.36 -11.37 -9.91
C ASP A 115 -14.42 -12.30 -10.70
N ILE A 116 -13.30 -12.73 -10.13
CA ILE A 116 -12.44 -13.71 -10.79
C ILE A 116 -13.02 -15.10 -10.56
N LYS A 117 -13.98 -15.50 -11.38
CA LYS A 117 -14.46 -16.86 -11.40
C LYS A 117 -13.40 -17.75 -12.05
N PRO A 118 -13.07 -18.93 -11.46
CA PRO A 118 -12.25 -19.90 -12.14
C PRO A 118 -12.92 -20.26 -13.46
N ILE A 119 -12.19 -20.17 -14.56
CA ILE A 119 -12.68 -20.56 -15.85
C ILE A 119 -12.86 -22.09 -15.80
N SER A 120 -14.10 -22.56 -15.87
CA SER A 120 -14.40 -24.00 -15.91
C SER A 120 -14.05 -24.53 -17.28
N TRP A 121 -12.82 -24.92 -17.47
CA TRP A 121 -12.26 -25.45 -18.71
C TRP A 121 -12.80 -26.83 -19.08
N CYS A 122 -13.36 -27.55 -18.12
CA CYS A 122 -13.86 -28.90 -18.35
C CYS A 122 -14.94 -29.00 -19.43
N GLY A 123 -15.68 -27.93 -19.73
CA GLY A 123 -16.71 -27.94 -20.76
C GLY A 123 -16.20 -27.72 -22.19
N VAL A 124 -15.10 -26.98 -22.35
CA VAL A 124 -14.63 -26.56 -23.69
C VAL A 124 -13.74 -27.62 -24.35
N PHE A 125 -12.96 -28.38 -23.57
CA PHE A 125 -12.01 -29.37 -24.11
C PHE A 125 -12.46 -30.85 -23.99
N GLN A 126 -13.58 -31.10 -23.34
CA GLN A 126 -14.12 -32.50 -23.28
C GLN A 126 -14.90 -32.91 -24.54
N ASN A 127 -15.26 -31.97 -25.41
CA ASN A 127 -15.88 -32.31 -26.69
C ASN A 127 -14.79 -32.70 -27.71
N LYS A 128 -14.76 -33.99 -28.04
CA LYS A 128 -13.76 -34.67 -28.89
C LYS A 128 -13.72 -34.25 -30.36
N ASN A 129 -14.39 -33.22 -30.80
CA ASN A 129 -14.38 -32.75 -32.19
C ASN A 129 -13.50 -31.49 -32.31
N VAL A 130 -12.20 -31.70 -32.32
CA VAL A 130 -11.17 -30.66 -32.52
C VAL A 130 -11.14 -30.14 -33.99
N GLY A 131 -12.15 -30.42 -34.78
CA GLY A 131 -12.25 -29.96 -36.15
C GLY A 131 -13.24 -28.83 -36.41
N ASP A 132 -13.82 -28.26 -35.36
CA ASP A 132 -14.77 -27.14 -35.49
C ASP A 132 -14.05 -25.83 -35.29
N ASP A 133 -13.73 -25.11 -36.36
CA ASP A 133 -13.10 -23.78 -36.37
C ASP A 133 -13.86 -22.74 -35.51
N SER A 134 -15.16 -22.95 -35.33
CA SER A 134 -15.97 -22.07 -34.49
C SER A 134 -15.67 -22.19 -32.98
N LEU A 135 -15.39 -23.40 -32.50
CA LEU A 135 -15.04 -23.65 -31.11
C LEU A 135 -13.64 -23.10 -30.77
N LEU A 136 -12.70 -23.27 -31.71
CA LEU A 136 -11.35 -22.73 -31.58
C LEU A 136 -11.35 -21.20 -31.58
N SER A 137 -12.11 -20.59 -32.50
CA SER A 137 -12.29 -19.15 -32.60
C SER A 137 -12.92 -18.58 -31.33
N GLY A 138 -13.97 -19.23 -30.80
CA GLY A 138 -14.61 -18.82 -29.55
C GLY A 138 -13.69 -18.93 -28.35
N ALA A 139 -12.87 -19.99 -28.26
CA ALA A 139 -11.89 -20.14 -27.19
C ALA A 139 -10.80 -19.06 -27.26
N LEU A 140 -10.29 -18.76 -28.46
CA LEU A 140 -9.30 -17.69 -28.67
C LEU A 140 -9.86 -16.32 -28.27
N GLU A 141 -11.09 -16.02 -28.63
CA GLU A 141 -11.73 -14.77 -28.24
C GLU A 141 -11.89 -14.66 -26.72
N MET A 142 -12.29 -15.73 -26.04
CA MET A 142 -12.36 -15.76 -24.57
C MET A 142 -11.02 -15.47 -23.94
N PHE A 143 -9.92 -16.07 -24.44
CA PHE A 143 -8.57 -15.81 -23.93
C PHE A 143 -8.13 -14.37 -24.15
N LYS A 144 -8.36 -13.81 -25.32
CA LYS A 144 -8.04 -12.42 -25.65
C LYS A 144 -8.82 -11.45 -24.76
N ASN A 145 -10.09 -11.74 -24.52
CA ASN A 145 -10.92 -10.96 -23.61
C ASN A 145 -10.41 -11.02 -22.16
N GLU A 146 -9.96 -12.21 -21.69
CA GLU A 146 -9.39 -12.36 -20.35
C GLU A 146 -8.05 -11.62 -20.22
N ILE A 147 -7.16 -11.66 -21.22
CA ILE A 147 -5.96 -10.83 -21.26
C ILE A 147 -6.32 -9.35 -21.09
N THR A 148 -7.25 -8.86 -21.89
CA THR A 148 -7.69 -7.45 -21.83
C THR A 148 -8.24 -7.09 -20.45
N ARG A 149 -9.00 -7.99 -19.83
CA ARG A 149 -9.54 -7.80 -18.49
C ARG A 149 -8.42 -7.72 -17.44
N LEU A 150 -7.43 -8.61 -17.50
CA LEU A 150 -6.28 -8.63 -16.58
C LEU A 150 -5.37 -7.41 -16.78
N GLU A 151 -5.17 -6.96 -18.03
CA GLU A 151 -4.41 -5.73 -18.33
C GLU A 151 -5.11 -4.48 -17.80
N ASN A 152 -6.44 -4.43 -17.83
CA ASN A 152 -7.21 -3.35 -17.21
C ASN A 152 -7.05 -3.39 -15.67
N ALA A 153 -7.18 -4.58 -15.07
CA ALA A 153 -6.97 -4.75 -13.63
C ALA A 153 -5.55 -4.36 -13.20
N LEU A 154 -4.53 -4.63 -14.01
CA LEU A 154 -3.17 -4.17 -13.78
C LEU A 154 -3.05 -2.65 -13.76
N ARG A 155 -3.69 -1.96 -14.72
CA ARG A 155 -3.68 -0.48 -14.75
C ARG A 155 -4.35 0.12 -13.52
N ASP A 156 -5.48 -0.47 -13.10
CA ASP A 156 -6.17 -0.03 -11.88
C ASP A 156 -5.31 -0.24 -10.63
N LEU A 157 -4.62 -1.37 -10.56
CA LEU A 157 -3.69 -1.70 -9.47
C LEU A 157 -2.50 -0.73 -9.43
N GLU A 158 -1.93 -0.38 -10.59
CA GLU A 158 -0.84 0.60 -10.69
C GLU A 158 -1.30 1.99 -10.26
N ALA A 159 -2.51 2.40 -10.65
CA ALA A 159 -3.10 3.66 -10.19
C ALA A 159 -3.30 3.68 -8.67
N GLN A 160 -3.75 2.58 -8.10
CA GLN A 160 -3.89 2.42 -6.64
C GLN A 160 -2.54 2.49 -5.93
N MET A 161 -1.51 1.81 -6.43
CA MET A 161 -0.16 1.88 -5.88
C MET A 161 0.39 3.31 -5.90
N ASN A 162 0.20 4.05 -6.99
CA ASN A 162 0.62 5.44 -7.11
C ASN A 162 -0.10 6.35 -6.09
N ASN A 163 -1.37 6.09 -5.81
CA ASN A 163 -2.11 6.81 -4.77
C ASN A 163 -1.57 6.50 -3.36
N LEU A 164 -1.27 5.23 -3.08
CA LEU A 164 -0.68 4.81 -1.81
C LEU A 164 0.71 5.41 -1.61
N HIS A 165 1.55 5.48 -2.65
CA HIS A 165 2.86 6.14 -2.57
C HIS A 165 2.72 7.63 -2.22
N ARG A 166 1.80 8.35 -2.88
CA ARG A 166 1.53 9.76 -2.52
C ARG A 166 1.10 9.91 -1.07
N MET A 167 0.23 9.01 -0.59
CA MET A 167 -0.18 9.01 0.82
C MET A 167 1.00 8.77 1.77
N VAL A 168 1.93 7.88 1.43
CA VAL A 168 3.16 7.64 2.21
C VAL A 168 4.03 8.89 2.25
N ASP A 169 4.16 9.63 1.15
CA ASP A 169 4.94 10.87 1.08
C ASP A 169 4.30 11.98 1.93
N GLU A 170 2.97 12.13 1.85
CA GLU A 170 2.22 13.09 2.67
C GLU A 170 2.35 12.78 4.17
N LEU A 171 2.22 11.50 4.54
CA LEU A 171 2.36 11.07 5.94
C LEU A 171 3.80 11.28 6.43
N THR A 172 4.79 11.05 5.57
CA THR A 172 6.21 11.31 5.88
C THR A 172 6.43 12.81 6.16
N SER A 173 5.85 13.68 5.34
CA SER A 173 5.93 15.13 5.53
C SER A 173 5.27 15.57 6.84
N LYS A 174 4.10 15.01 7.18
CA LYS A 174 3.42 15.28 8.46
C LYS A 174 4.25 14.81 9.66
N ILE A 175 4.83 13.63 9.60
CA ILE A 175 5.72 13.10 10.66
C ILE A 175 6.90 14.06 10.88
N ASN A 176 7.54 14.53 9.80
CA ASN A 176 8.64 15.47 9.89
C ASN A 176 8.20 16.80 10.53
N MET A 177 7.03 17.31 10.14
CA MET A 177 6.45 18.53 10.73
C MET A 177 6.24 18.37 12.23
N TYR A 178 5.62 17.26 12.68
CA TYR A 178 5.41 17.00 14.10
C TYR A 178 6.70 16.81 14.87
N THR A 179 7.73 16.24 14.24
CA THR A 179 9.07 16.11 14.85
C THR A 179 9.69 17.47 15.10
N VAL A 180 9.63 18.38 14.13
CA VAL A 180 10.10 19.77 14.27
C VAL A 180 9.33 20.51 15.37
N GLU A 181 8.00 20.33 15.44
CA GLU A 181 7.17 20.91 16.50
C GLU A 181 7.54 20.39 17.88
N GLN A 182 7.80 19.08 18.01
CA GLN A 182 8.28 18.48 19.27
C GLN A 182 9.62 19.07 19.72
N ASP A 183 10.55 19.28 18.80
CA ASP A 183 11.87 19.85 19.10
C ASP A 183 11.74 21.34 19.49
N HIS A 184 10.86 22.09 18.82
CA HIS A 184 10.55 23.47 19.20
C HIS A 184 9.95 23.55 20.61
N CYS A 185 8.94 22.73 20.90
CA CYS A 185 8.34 22.66 22.24
C CYS A 185 9.37 22.26 23.30
N ARG A 186 10.26 21.33 22.98
CA ARG A 186 11.37 20.93 23.86
C ARG A 186 12.29 22.12 24.17
N SER A 187 12.63 22.93 23.20
CA SER A 187 13.44 24.14 23.36
C SER A 187 12.76 25.14 24.29
N ILE A 188 11.46 25.39 24.13
CA ILE A 188 10.67 26.26 25.01
C ILE A 188 10.65 25.71 26.43
N MET A 189 10.46 24.41 26.62
CA MET A 189 10.46 23.76 27.93
C MET A 189 11.81 23.96 28.64
N ILE A 190 12.93 23.79 27.92
CA ILE A 190 14.27 23.96 28.48
C ILE A 190 14.48 25.42 28.92
N SER A 191 14.17 26.41 28.07
CA SER A 191 14.33 27.82 28.40
C SER A 191 13.43 28.23 29.58
N SER A 192 12.15 27.80 29.56
CA SER A 192 11.20 28.11 30.65
C SER A 192 11.64 27.44 31.97
N ALA A 193 12.18 26.25 31.95
CA ALA A 193 12.72 25.59 33.15
C ALA A 193 13.92 26.35 33.72
N TYR A 194 14.78 26.86 32.85
CA TYR A 194 15.92 27.68 33.25
C TYR A 194 15.45 28.98 33.91
N GLU A 195 14.50 29.67 33.31
CA GLU A 195 13.89 30.91 33.87
C GLU A 195 13.19 30.65 35.21
N MET A 196 12.41 29.57 35.32
CA MET A 196 11.78 29.20 36.59
C MET A 196 12.82 29.00 37.70
N ASN A 197 13.93 28.32 37.40
CA ASN A 197 14.99 28.10 38.37
C ASN A 197 15.69 29.42 38.75
N HIS A 198 15.85 30.33 37.77
CA HIS A 198 16.42 31.64 38.01
C HIS A 198 15.52 32.48 38.97
N PHE A 199 14.26 32.63 38.63
CA PHE A 199 13.33 33.47 39.45
C PHE A 199 13.03 32.86 40.81
N LYS A 200 13.06 31.56 40.96
CA LYS A 200 12.90 30.88 42.26
C LYS A 200 13.95 31.28 43.29
N LEU A 201 15.10 31.80 42.85
CA LEU A 201 16.14 32.27 43.74
C LEU A 201 15.80 33.60 44.44
N TYR A 202 14.80 34.37 43.89
CA TYR A 202 14.41 35.69 44.38
C TYR A 202 13.02 35.69 45.07
N MET A 203 12.31 34.57 45.04
CA MET A 203 11.07 34.36 45.81
C MET A 203 11.34 33.95 47.23
#